data_926642d934e5bb6a01fa3d45e8370849
#
_entry.id   926642d934e5bb6a01fa3d45e8370849
#
_cell.length_a   1.000
_cell.length_b   1.000
_cell.length_c   1.000
_cell.angle_alpha   90.00
_cell.angle_beta   90.00
_cell.angle_gamma   90.00
#
_symmetry.space_group_name_H-M   'P 1'
#
loop_
_entity.id
_entity.type
_entity.pdbx_description
1 polymer ?
#
loop_
_entity_poly.entity_id
_entity_poly.type
_entity_poly.pdbx_seq_one_letter_code
_entity_poly.pdbx_strand_id
1 'polypeptide(L)'
;EQPALQMRRCLSVFERLVVGGEPGGGIPAVRKQIEDAWQAKVCEAMGGTDLGVIYWGECDEQDGMHMVCQDHIIVELIDPETSKVIPFEEGTTGELVYTAIGRQASPVVRFRSGDHVVVTGTSCACGRTGPKIRCFGRTDDMLIVRGVNVFPSAIQDIVVAMTPQTNGVMRVYADFKGHTTQQNLKVLVERGEQRSAAQDAELIT
;
A
#
# COMPACT_ATOMS: atom_id res chain seq x y z
N GLU A 1 -2.56 -24.09 -27.83
CA GLU A 1 -1.63 -23.21 -27.08
C GLU A 1 -2.47 -22.20 -26.29
N GLN A 2 -2.26 -22.18 -24.97
CA GLN A 2 -3.09 -21.42 -24.05
C GLN A 2 -2.91 -19.90 -24.25
N PRO A 3 -3.98 -19.08 -24.21
CA PRO A 3 -3.91 -17.62 -24.34
C PRO A 3 -2.91 -16.95 -23.38
N ALA A 4 -2.71 -17.55 -22.20
CA ALA A 4 -1.72 -17.11 -21.22
C ALA A 4 -0.27 -17.20 -21.71
N LEU A 5 0.07 -18.18 -22.57
CA LEU A 5 1.43 -18.33 -23.11
C LEU A 5 1.72 -17.30 -24.20
N GLN A 6 0.69 -16.92 -24.95
CA GLN A 6 0.79 -15.90 -26.02
C GLN A 6 0.90 -14.49 -25.42
N MET A 7 0.17 -14.22 -24.32
CA MET A 7 0.29 -12.98 -23.56
C MET A 7 1.68 -12.82 -22.92
N ARG A 8 2.27 -13.91 -22.37
CA ARG A 8 3.63 -13.88 -21.82
C ARG A 8 4.70 -13.49 -22.85
N ARG A 9 4.54 -13.85 -24.14
CA ARG A 9 5.48 -13.46 -25.22
C ARG A 9 5.40 -11.99 -25.57
N CYS A 10 4.24 -11.34 -25.44
CA CYS A 10 4.09 -9.89 -25.64
C CYS A 10 4.57 -9.07 -24.44
N LEU A 11 4.56 -9.64 -23.24
CA LEU A 11 4.87 -8.94 -21.97
C LEU A 11 6.36 -8.97 -21.62
N SER A 12 7.16 -9.83 -22.27
CA SER A 12 8.62 -9.91 -22.07
C SER A 12 9.39 -8.65 -22.55
N VAL A 13 8.66 -7.61 -22.99
CA VAL A 13 9.20 -6.32 -23.44
C VAL A 13 9.24 -5.30 -22.31
N PHE A 14 8.52 -5.54 -21.20
CA PHE A 14 8.47 -4.59 -20.09
C PHE A 14 9.53 -4.94 -19.04
N GLU A 15 10.47 -4.04 -18.84
CA GLU A 15 11.46 -4.18 -17.77
C GLU A 15 10.90 -3.73 -16.41
N ARG A 16 9.93 -2.81 -16.43
CA ARG A 16 9.33 -2.21 -15.23
C ARG A 16 7.82 -2.05 -15.39
N LEU A 17 7.14 -2.26 -14.27
CA LEU A 17 5.72 -1.99 -14.10
C LEU A 17 5.58 -0.93 -13.00
N VAL A 18 4.86 0.14 -13.28
CA VAL A 18 4.48 1.13 -12.27
C VAL A 18 3.07 0.80 -11.81
N VAL A 19 2.92 0.57 -10.51
CA VAL A 19 1.63 0.26 -9.87
C VAL A 19 1.30 1.37 -8.88
N GLY A 20 0.02 1.72 -8.78
CA GLY A 20 -0.44 2.77 -7.87
C GLY A 20 -1.95 2.90 -7.85
N GLY A 21 -2.45 3.71 -6.91
CA GLY A 21 -3.89 3.91 -6.70
C GLY A 21 -4.52 2.96 -5.69
N GLU A 22 -3.83 1.87 -5.38
CA GLU A 22 -4.23 0.86 -4.39
C GLU A 22 -3.00 0.46 -3.58
N PRO A 23 -3.12 0.16 -2.28
CA PRO A 23 -2.02 -0.42 -1.52
C PRO A 23 -1.78 -1.86 -2.01
N GLY A 24 -0.82 -2.04 -2.88
CA GLY A 24 -0.51 -3.35 -3.48
C GLY A 24 0.97 -3.48 -3.81
N GLY A 25 1.52 -2.52 -4.55
CA GLY A 25 2.93 -2.53 -4.94
C GLY A 25 3.90 -2.47 -3.77
N GLY A 26 3.49 -1.87 -2.65
CA GLY A 26 4.25 -1.82 -1.40
C GLY A 26 4.16 -3.09 -0.55
N ILE A 27 3.18 -3.98 -0.81
CA ILE A 27 2.98 -5.25 -0.09
C ILE A 27 3.92 -6.30 -0.68
N PRO A 28 4.91 -6.85 0.08
CA PRO A 28 5.95 -7.72 -0.48
C PRO A 28 5.42 -8.96 -1.21
N ALA A 29 4.40 -9.62 -0.64
CA ALA A 29 3.82 -10.82 -1.25
C ALA A 29 3.07 -10.51 -2.55
N VAL A 30 2.32 -9.42 -2.61
CA VAL A 30 1.62 -8.96 -3.82
C VAL A 30 2.61 -8.55 -4.89
N ARG A 31 3.64 -7.76 -4.52
CA ARG A 31 4.73 -7.35 -5.41
C ARG A 31 5.37 -8.57 -6.07
N LYS A 32 5.77 -9.55 -5.24
CA LYS A 32 6.38 -10.78 -5.75
C LYS A 32 5.48 -11.52 -6.74
N GLN A 33 4.19 -11.63 -6.48
CA GLN A 33 3.25 -12.26 -7.42
C GLN A 33 3.20 -11.53 -8.77
N ILE A 34 3.18 -10.20 -8.74
CA ILE A 34 3.16 -9.38 -9.96
C ILE A 34 4.48 -9.56 -10.73
N GLU A 35 5.61 -9.46 -10.05
CA GLU A 35 6.94 -9.63 -10.65
C GLU A 35 7.13 -11.02 -11.25
N ASP A 36 6.71 -12.07 -10.54
CA ASP A 36 6.77 -13.45 -11.02
C ASP A 36 5.86 -13.67 -12.25
N ALA A 37 4.67 -13.06 -12.26
CA ALA A 37 3.72 -13.20 -13.35
C ALA A 37 4.15 -12.47 -14.63
N TRP A 38 4.71 -11.27 -14.47
CA TRP A 38 5.02 -10.37 -15.57
C TRP A 38 6.50 -10.42 -15.98
N GLN A 39 7.36 -11.03 -15.16
CA GLN A 39 8.82 -11.06 -15.34
C GLN A 39 9.41 -9.65 -15.49
N ALA A 40 8.87 -8.70 -14.74
CA ALA A 40 9.23 -7.29 -14.76
C ALA A 40 9.30 -6.76 -13.33
N LYS A 41 10.17 -5.80 -13.08
CA LYS A 41 10.33 -5.16 -11.78
C LYS A 41 9.14 -4.25 -11.49
N VAL A 42 8.55 -4.37 -10.30
CA VAL A 42 7.45 -3.52 -9.85
C VAL A 42 7.98 -2.29 -9.11
N CYS A 43 7.54 -1.12 -9.51
CA CYS A 43 7.79 0.14 -8.81
C CYS A 43 6.45 0.72 -8.33
N GLU A 44 6.36 1.02 -7.06
CA GLU A 44 5.16 1.65 -6.50
C GLU A 44 5.16 3.15 -6.75
N ALA A 45 3.99 3.70 -7.05
CA ALA A 45 3.77 5.13 -7.16
C ALA A 45 2.50 5.54 -6.42
N MET A 46 2.53 6.68 -5.74
CA MET A 46 1.38 7.24 -5.04
C MET A 46 1.08 8.64 -5.54
N GLY A 47 -0.18 8.89 -5.78
CA GLY A 47 -0.71 10.16 -6.22
C GLY A 47 -2.14 10.35 -5.73
N GLY A 48 -2.73 11.50 -6.01
CA GLY A 48 -4.10 11.80 -5.65
C GLY A 48 -4.75 12.76 -6.63
N THR A 49 -6.00 12.49 -6.98
CA THR A 49 -6.78 13.34 -7.88
C THR A 49 -6.90 14.76 -7.34
N ASP A 50 -7.00 14.93 -6.02
CA ASP A 50 -7.11 16.24 -5.36
C ASP A 50 -5.89 17.13 -5.59
N LEU A 51 -4.71 16.51 -5.72
CA LEU A 51 -3.45 17.20 -5.99
C LEU A 51 -3.07 17.20 -7.46
N GLY A 52 -3.65 16.29 -8.25
CA GLY A 52 -3.57 16.25 -9.71
C GLY A 52 -2.29 15.67 -10.29
N VAL A 53 -1.42 15.08 -9.47
CA VAL A 53 -0.13 14.52 -9.90
C VAL A 53 0.24 13.25 -9.12
N ILE A 54 1.22 12.51 -9.63
CA ILE A 54 1.97 11.51 -8.85
C ILE A 54 3.05 12.27 -8.08
N TYR A 55 3.09 12.14 -6.77
CA TYR A 55 4.00 12.88 -5.92
C TYR A 55 4.98 12.00 -5.14
N TRP A 56 4.75 10.70 -5.09
CA TRP A 56 5.68 9.71 -4.57
C TRP A 56 5.93 8.61 -5.59
N GLY A 57 7.18 8.14 -5.68
CA GLY A 57 7.55 7.06 -6.59
C GLY A 57 8.79 6.31 -6.12
N GLU A 58 8.76 5.00 -6.26
CA GLU A 58 9.92 4.16 -5.97
C GLU A 58 11.01 4.29 -7.03
N CYS A 59 12.23 4.06 -6.60
CA CYS A 59 13.39 3.81 -7.44
C CYS A 59 13.66 2.30 -7.55
N ASP A 60 14.75 1.95 -8.24
CA ASP A 60 15.15 0.55 -8.44
C ASP A 60 15.54 -0.18 -7.14
N GLU A 61 15.79 0.53 -6.06
CA GLU A 61 16.09 -0.09 -4.76
C GLU A 61 14.86 -0.70 -4.08
N GLN A 62 13.65 -0.29 -4.48
CA GLN A 62 12.37 -0.78 -3.94
C GLN A 62 12.26 -0.69 -2.40
N ASP A 63 12.95 0.31 -1.84
CA ASP A 63 13.13 0.54 -0.41
C ASP A 63 12.28 1.73 0.09
N GLY A 64 11.14 1.94 -0.53
CA GLY A 64 10.22 3.03 -0.28
C GLY A 64 10.17 4.07 -1.38
N MET A 65 9.08 4.83 -1.40
CA MET A 65 8.80 5.85 -2.38
C MET A 65 9.46 7.17 -1.99
N HIS A 66 10.12 7.81 -2.95
CA HIS A 66 10.66 9.16 -2.84
C HIS A 66 9.63 10.22 -3.20
N MET A 67 9.70 11.38 -2.56
CA MET A 67 8.97 12.56 -3.00
C MET A 67 9.52 13.04 -4.36
N VAL A 68 8.67 13.10 -5.39
CA VAL A 68 9.07 13.44 -6.77
C VAL A 68 8.56 14.80 -7.25
N CYS A 69 7.78 15.53 -6.43
CA CYS A 69 7.13 16.80 -6.79
C CYS A 69 7.38 17.89 -5.74
N GLN A 70 8.59 18.03 -5.24
CA GLN A 70 8.95 18.98 -4.16
C GLN A 70 8.69 20.44 -4.53
N ASP A 71 8.75 20.81 -5.82
CA ASP A 71 8.51 22.16 -6.30
C ASP A 71 7.02 22.51 -6.44
N HIS A 72 6.13 21.53 -6.33
CA HIS A 72 4.69 21.70 -6.53
C HIS A 72 3.86 21.46 -5.29
N ILE A 73 4.37 20.69 -4.36
CA ILE A 73 3.64 20.24 -3.17
C ILE A 73 4.54 20.32 -1.95
N ILE A 74 4.04 20.97 -0.90
CA ILE A 74 4.60 20.87 0.45
C ILE A 74 3.95 19.66 1.11
N VAL A 75 4.75 18.79 1.69
CA VAL A 75 4.30 17.62 2.45
C VAL A 75 4.67 17.76 3.92
N GLU A 76 3.73 17.46 4.79
CA GLU A 76 3.90 17.36 6.23
C GLU A 76 3.55 15.93 6.67
N LEU A 77 4.23 15.43 7.67
CA LEU A 77 3.84 14.21 8.39
C LEU A 77 3.22 14.63 9.71
N ILE A 78 2.04 14.14 10.02
CA ILE A 78 1.36 14.45 11.27
C ILE A 78 1.05 13.19 12.08
N ASP A 79 1.00 13.35 13.37
CA ASP A 79 0.37 12.39 14.26
C ASP A 79 -1.15 12.44 14.03
N PRO A 80 -1.81 11.35 13.65
CA PRO A 80 -3.22 11.35 13.24
C PRO A 80 -4.19 11.69 14.39
N GLU A 81 -3.80 11.43 15.66
CA GLU A 81 -4.63 11.68 16.84
C GLU A 81 -4.53 13.14 17.29
N THR A 82 -3.32 13.67 17.36
CA THR A 82 -3.07 15.02 17.88
C THR A 82 -3.01 16.08 16.79
N SER A 83 -2.94 15.68 15.53
CA SER A 83 -2.75 16.55 14.35
C SER A 83 -1.48 17.41 14.41
N LYS A 84 -0.53 17.07 15.28
CA LYS A 84 0.75 17.75 15.38
C LYS A 84 1.71 17.27 14.30
N VAL A 85 2.46 18.21 13.73
CA VAL A 85 3.52 17.88 12.79
C VAL A 85 4.62 17.12 13.53
N ILE A 86 5.08 16.04 12.93
CA ILE A 86 6.16 15.20 13.41
C ILE A 86 7.26 15.10 12.34
N PRO A 87 8.51 14.85 12.72
CA PRO A 87 9.60 14.81 11.75
C PRO A 87 9.55 13.56 10.86
N PHE A 88 10.09 13.68 9.64
CA PHE A 88 10.35 12.54 8.76
C PHE A 88 11.65 11.84 9.17
N GLU A 89 11.58 11.07 10.25
CA GLU A 89 12.70 10.25 10.74
C GLU A 89 12.42 8.78 10.47
N GLU A 90 13.45 7.99 10.22
CA GLU A 90 13.32 6.56 9.95
C GLU A 90 12.56 5.83 11.07
N GLY A 91 11.58 5.04 10.69
CA GLY A 91 10.68 4.33 11.60
C GLY A 91 9.50 5.16 12.11
N THR A 92 9.47 6.49 11.87
CA THR A 92 8.31 7.31 12.25
C THR A 92 7.10 6.94 11.40
N THR A 93 5.95 6.80 12.05
CA THR A 93 4.66 6.58 11.39
C THR A 93 3.76 7.77 11.57
N GLY A 94 2.95 8.08 10.56
CA GLY A 94 2.01 9.20 10.62
C GLY A 94 1.10 9.27 9.40
N GLU A 95 0.26 10.30 9.39
CA GLU A 95 -0.61 10.63 8.26
C GLU A 95 0.02 11.74 7.42
N LEU A 96 -0.08 11.62 6.10
CA LEU A 96 0.41 12.64 5.17
C LEU A 96 -0.58 13.79 5.01
N VAL A 97 -0.05 15.00 5.05
CA VAL A 97 -0.78 16.24 4.81
C VAL A 97 -0.09 17.01 3.69
N TYR A 98 -0.88 17.52 2.76
CA TYR A 98 -0.38 18.16 1.56
C TYR A 98 -0.88 19.58 1.41
N THR A 99 0.00 20.47 0.92
CA THR A 99 -0.36 21.80 0.44
C THR A 99 0.13 21.95 -1.00
N ALA A 100 -0.80 22.17 -1.92
CA ALA A 100 -0.44 22.39 -3.33
C ALA A 100 0.00 23.84 -3.56
N ILE A 101 1.18 24.02 -4.12
CA ILE A 101 1.74 25.33 -4.45
C ILE A 101 1.29 25.73 -5.85
N GLY A 102 0.80 26.95 -6.02
CA GLY A 102 0.50 27.51 -7.33
C GLY A 102 -0.80 27.04 -7.99
N ARG A 103 -1.60 26.20 -7.34
CA ARG A 103 -2.94 25.85 -7.84
C ARG A 103 -3.91 27.02 -7.61
N GLN A 104 -4.41 27.60 -8.70
CA GLN A 104 -5.37 28.71 -8.64
C GLN A 104 -6.82 28.22 -8.55
N ALA A 105 -7.14 27.15 -9.27
CA ALA A 105 -8.43 26.49 -9.19
C ALA A 105 -8.37 25.35 -8.19
N SER A 106 -9.32 25.25 -7.27
CA SER A 106 -9.37 24.27 -6.19
C SER A 106 -8.06 24.24 -5.37
N PRO A 107 -7.69 25.34 -4.71
CA PRO A 107 -6.50 25.35 -3.88
C PRO A 107 -6.62 24.34 -2.75
N VAL A 108 -5.56 23.58 -2.53
CA VAL A 108 -5.48 22.59 -1.46
C VAL A 108 -4.44 23.07 -0.46
N VAL A 109 -4.87 23.34 0.76
CA VAL A 109 -4.02 23.83 1.85
C VAL A 109 -4.19 22.91 3.05
N ARG A 110 -3.09 22.31 3.49
CA ARG A 110 -3.04 21.34 4.59
C ARG A 110 -4.10 20.25 4.51
N PHE A 111 -4.25 19.70 3.31
CA PHE A 111 -5.20 18.62 3.04
C PHE A 111 -4.69 17.31 3.66
N ARG A 112 -5.48 16.76 4.56
CA ARG A 112 -5.24 15.43 5.15
C ARG A 112 -5.62 14.37 4.13
N SER A 113 -4.63 13.61 3.65
CA SER A 113 -4.88 12.60 2.61
C SER A 113 -5.59 11.35 3.15
N GLY A 114 -5.48 11.11 4.45
CA GLY A 114 -5.90 9.85 5.08
C GLY A 114 -4.90 8.71 4.89
N ASP A 115 -3.80 8.93 4.17
CA ASP A 115 -2.79 7.90 3.95
C ASP A 115 -1.86 7.78 5.16
N HIS A 116 -1.80 6.59 5.73
CA HIS A 116 -0.86 6.23 6.80
C HIS A 116 0.42 5.66 6.20
N VAL A 117 1.53 6.25 6.60
CA VAL A 117 2.84 5.87 6.08
C VAL A 117 3.83 5.59 7.20
N VAL A 118 4.86 4.83 6.88
CA VAL A 118 6.08 4.72 7.66
C VAL A 118 7.23 5.33 6.85
N VAL A 119 8.07 6.11 7.51
CA VAL A 119 9.31 6.62 6.93
C VAL A 119 10.33 5.49 6.91
N THR A 120 10.76 5.05 5.72
CA THR A 120 11.72 3.94 5.56
C THR A 120 13.18 4.42 5.55
N GLY A 121 13.41 5.73 5.53
CA GLY A 121 14.73 6.33 5.60
C GLY A 121 14.76 7.72 4.99
N THR A 122 15.91 8.37 5.07
CA THR A 122 16.15 9.72 4.53
C THR A 122 17.28 9.79 3.51
N SER A 123 17.87 8.64 3.19
CA SER A 123 18.89 8.46 2.16
C SER A 123 18.61 7.20 1.35
N CYS A 124 19.18 7.12 0.14
CA CYS A 124 18.99 5.99 -0.74
C CYS A 124 20.25 5.75 -1.59
N ALA A 125 20.54 4.48 -1.90
CA ALA A 125 21.61 4.09 -2.80
C ALA A 125 21.45 4.65 -4.22
N CYS A 126 20.21 4.97 -4.64
CA CYS A 126 19.94 5.63 -5.93
C CYS A 126 20.47 7.09 -6.00
N GLY A 127 21.00 7.65 -4.92
CA GLY A 127 21.54 9.00 -4.82
C GLY A 127 20.51 10.10 -4.53
N ARG A 128 19.22 9.79 -4.46
CA ARG A 128 18.19 10.76 -4.05
C ARG A 128 18.31 11.04 -2.56
N THR A 129 18.11 12.30 -2.20
CA THR A 129 18.06 12.77 -0.81
C THR A 129 16.62 13.10 -0.43
N GLY A 130 16.34 13.07 0.87
CA GLY A 130 15.00 13.31 1.41
C GLY A 130 14.29 12.04 1.88
N PRO A 131 13.14 12.21 2.52
CA PRO A 131 12.42 11.08 3.09
C PRO A 131 11.94 10.10 2.04
N LYS A 132 12.03 8.82 2.38
CA LYS A 132 11.37 7.71 1.72
C LYS A 132 10.24 7.22 2.60
N ILE A 133 9.13 6.85 1.98
CA ILE A 133 7.98 6.36 2.71
C ILE A 133 7.45 5.06 2.10
N ARG A 134 6.75 4.30 2.93
CA ARG A 134 5.86 3.22 2.47
C ARG A 134 4.47 3.48 3.03
N CYS A 135 3.46 3.49 2.15
CA CYS A 135 2.08 3.54 2.55
C CYS A 135 1.61 2.15 2.95
N PHE A 136 0.99 2.02 4.12
CA PHE A 136 0.48 0.74 4.61
C PHE A 136 -1.04 0.73 4.79
N GLY A 137 -1.71 1.85 4.57
CA GLY A 137 -3.17 1.91 4.61
C GLY A 137 -3.72 3.32 4.67
N ARG A 138 -5.04 3.40 4.81
CA ARG A 138 -5.78 4.66 4.92
C ARG A 138 -6.54 4.73 6.24
N THR A 139 -6.73 5.94 6.75
CA THR A 139 -7.49 6.19 8.00
C THR A 139 -8.94 5.70 7.87
N ASP A 140 -9.54 5.87 6.71
CA ASP A 140 -10.92 5.50 6.42
C ASP A 140 -11.12 3.97 6.29
N ASP A 141 -10.07 3.22 6.00
CA ASP A 141 -10.09 1.74 5.94
C ASP A 141 -9.62 1.08 7.24
N MET A 142 -9.04 1.85 8.15
CA MET A 142 -8.49 1.33 9.41
C MET A 142 -9.61 0.87 10.35
N LEU A 143 -9.48 -0.34 10.88
CA LEU A 143 -10.35 -0.88 11.92
C LEU A 143 -9.60 -0.94 13.25
N ILE A 144 -10.28 -0.63 14.34
CA ILE A 144 -9.75 -0.79 15.70
C ILE A 144 -10.37 -2.04 16.31
N VAL A 145 -9.60 -3.10 16.41
CA VAL A 145 -10.03 -4.40 16.92
C VAL A 145 -9.39 -4.64 18.25
N ARG A 146 -10.19 -4.66 19.32
CA ARG A 146 -9.70 -4.83 20.70
C ARG A 146 -8.60 -3.84 21.09
N GLY A 147 -8.69 -2.60 20.58
CA GLY A 147 -7.68 -1.56 20.83
C GLY A 147 -6.45 -1.62 19.92
N VAL A 148 -6.41 -2.52 18.94
CA VAL A 148 -5.32 -2.63 17.96
C VAL A 148 -5.79 -2.09 16.62
N ASN A 149 -4.98 -1.22 16.00
CA ASN A 149 -5.22 -0.74 14.66
C ASN A 149 -4.93 -1.84 13.64
N VAL A 150 -5.92 -2.20 12.85
CA VAL A 150 -5.86 -3.23 11.82
C VAL A 150 -6.17 -2.62 10.47
N PHE A 151 -5.24 -2.73 9.54
CA PHE A 151 -5.43 -2.33 8.15
C PHE A 151 -5.75 -3.56 7.30
N PRO A 152 -6.75 -3.51 6.40
CA PRO A 152 -7.05 -4.61 5.48
C PRO A 152 -5.85 -5.07 4.65
N SER A 153 -4.96 -4.15 4.28
CA SER A 153 -3.71 -4.44 3.57
C SER A 153 -2.78 -5.39 4.33
N ALA A 154 -2.70 -5.25 5.66
CA ALA A 154 -1.89 -6.14 6.50
C ALA A 154 -2.47 -7.58 6.53
N ILE A 155 -3.80 -7.70 6.52
CA ILE A 155 -4.45 -9.00 6.41
C ILE A 155 -4.20 -9.60 5.03
N GLN A 156 -4.28 -8.79 3.99
CA GLN A 156 -4.06 -9.23 2.61
C GLN A 156 -2.63 -9.74 2.39
N ASP A 157 -1.62 -9.10 2.98
CA ASP A 157 -0.24 -9.57 2.90
C ASP A 157 -0.09 -11.01 3.42
N ILE A 158 -0.72 -11.29 4.56
CA ILE A 158 -0.75 -12.64 5.15
C ILE A 158 -1.45 -13.63 4.20
N VAL A 159 -2.64 -13.27 3.71
CA VAL A 159 -3.43 -14.15 2.83
C VAL A 159 -2.71 -14.45 1.53
N VAL A 160 -2.07 -13.46 0.92
CA VAL A 160 -1.28 -13.62 -0.31
C VAL A 160 -0.03 -14.45 -0.06
N ALA A 161 0.66 -14.25 1.07
CA ALA A 161 1.82 -15.06 1.44
C ALA A 161 1.49 -16.55 1.66
N MET A 162 0.23 -16.87 1.90
CA MET A 162 -0.25 -18.25 2.04
C MET A 162 -0.55 -18.94 0.70
N THR A 163 -0.21 -18.36 -0.43
CA THR A 163 -0.32 -19.00 -1.75
C THR A 163 0.63 -20.21 -1.82
N PRO A 164 0.23 -21.40 -2.29
CA PRO A 164 -1.01 -21.72 -3.02
C PRO A 164 -2.19 -22.20 -2.17
N GLN A 165 -2.12 -22.15 -0.83
CA GLN A 165 -3.22 -22.56 0.04
C GLN A 165 -4.44 -21.66 -0.16
N THR A 166 -4.22 -20.39 -0.44
CA THR A 166 -5.22 -19.41 -0.84
C THR A 166 -4.91 -18.90 -2.25
N ASN A 167 -5.86 -18.29 -2.91
CA ASN A 167 -5.62 -17.58 -4.18
C ASN A 167 -5.35 -16.08 -3.97
N GLY A 168 -5.21 -15.62 -2.72
CA GLY A 168 -4.96 -14.23 -2.38
C GLY A 168 -6.19 -13.35 -2.28
N VAL A 169 -7.38 -13.84 -2.66
CA VAL A 169 -8.64 -13.10 -2.55
C VAL A 169 -9.21 -13.25 -1.15
N MET A 170 -9.59 -12.11 -0.57
CA MET A 170 -10.19 -12.09 0.77
C MET A 170 -11.34 -11.09 0.87
N ARG A 171 -12.16 -11.25 1.90
CA ARG A 171 -13.17 -10.28 2.32
C ARG A 171 -13.19 -10.15 3.82
N VAL A 172 -12.99 -8.93 4.31
CA VAL A 172 -13.14 -8.59 5.74
C VAL A 172 -14.57 -8.14 5.99
N TYR A 173 -15.21 -8.70 7.01
CA TYR A 173 -16.56 -8.31 7.43
C TYR A 173 -16.47 -7.38 8.63
N ALA A 174 -16.89 -6.15 8.45
CA ALA A 174 -17.07 -5.16 9.50
C ALA A 174 -18.58 -4.97 9.75
N ASP A 175 -19.20 -5.95 10.43
CA ASP A 175 -20.64 -5.97 10.73
C ASP A 175 -21.00 -5.21 12.01
N PHE A 176 -20.25 -4.16 12.31
CA PHE A 176 -20.42 -3.30 13.47
C PHE A 176 -20.47 -1.81 13.04
N LYS A 177 -21.04 -0.96 13.89
CA LYS A 177 -21.09 0.48 13.63
C LYS A 177 -19.74 1.14 13.88
N GLY A 178 -19.31 1.98 12.91
CA GLY A 178 -18.05 2.73 13.00
C GLY A 178 -16.83 1.88 12.71
N HIS A 179 -15.68 2.25 13.27
CA HIS A 179 -14.38 1.62 13.00
C HIS A 179 -13.87 0.76 14.16
N THR A 180 -14.60 0.67 15.29
CA THR A 180 -14.11 0.02 16.51
C THR A 180 -14.97 -1.18 16.91
N THR A 181 -14.35 -2.31 17.22
CA THR A 181 -15.01 -3.50 17.74
C THR A 181 -14.19 -4.19 18.84
N GLN A 182 -14.90 -4.82 19.79
CA GLN A 182 -14.29 -5.73 20.79
C GLN A 182 -14.40 -7.20 20.36
N GLN A 183 -15.09 -7.46 19.24
CA GLN A 183 -15.23 -8.80 18.69
C GLN A 183 -14.07 -9.13 17.74
N ASN A 184 -13.92 -10.41 17.41
CA ASN A 184 -12.99 -10.83 16.37
C ASN A 184 -13.52 -10.41 15.00
N LEU A 185 -12.62 -9.97 14.13
CA LEU A 185 -12.95 -9.77 12.71
C LEU A 185 -13.21 -11.11 12.04
N LYS A 186 -14.25 -11.15 11.22
CA LYS A 186 -14.49 -12.25 10.33
C LYS A 186 -13.83 -11.96 8.99
N VAL A 187 -12.88 -12.81 8.62
CA VAL A 187 -12.21 -12.76 7.33
C VAL A 187 -12.57 -14.01 6.53
N LEU A 188 -13.13 -13.82 5.35
CA LEU A 188 -13.30 -14.90 4.39
C LEU A 188 -12.14 -14.86 3.41
N VAL A 189 -11.54 -16.02 3.18
CA VAL A 189 -10.41 -16.19 2.28
C VAL A 189 -10.80 -17.19 1.22
N GLU A 190 -10.54 -16.86 -0.04
CA GLU A 190 -10.81 -17.77 -1.13
C GLU A 190 -9.74 -18.87 -1.18
N ARG A 191 -10.21 -20.12 -1.28
CA ARG A 191 -9.36 -21.30 -1.30
C ARG A 191 -8.58 -21.41 -2.60
N GLY A 192 -7.31 -21.77 -2.51
CA GLY A 192 -6.51 -22.14 -3.67
C GLY A 192 -6.95 -23.48 -4.30
N GLU A 193 -6.70 -23.64 -5.58
CA GLU A 193 -7.24 -24.74 -6.39
C GLU A 193 -6.74 -26.15 -5.97
N GLN A 194 -5.65 -26.26 -5.20
CA GLN A 194 -4.96 -27.52 -4.92
C GLN A 194 -5.24 -28.10 -3.53
N ARG A 195 -6.28 -27.70 -2.81
CA ARG A 195 -6.54 -28.17 -1.44
C ARG A 195 -7.69 -29.14 -1.30
N SER A 196 -7.52 -30.13 -0.40
CA SER A 196 -8.60 -30.99 0.07
C SER A 196 -9.33 -30.35 1.26
N ALA A 197 -10.60 -30.72 1.50
CA ALA A 197 -11.39 -30.25 2.62
C ALA A 197 -10.76 -30.53 4.01
N ALA A 198 -9.92 -31.54 4.13
CA ALA A 198 -9.20 -31.87 5.37
C ALA A 198 -8.09 -30.85 5.72
N GLN A 199 -7.52 -30.20 4.71
CA GLN A 199 -6.48 -29.17 4.89
C GLN A 199 -7.08 -27.78 5.21
N ASP A 200 -8.38 -27.61 5.02
CA ASP A 200 -9.07 -26.34 5.32
C ASP A 200 -9.27 -26.13 6.82
N ALA A 201 -9.32 -27.21 7.62
CA ALA A 201 -9.47 -27.12 9.07
C ALA A 201 -8.26 -26.49 9.78
N GLU A 202 -7.06 -26.60 9.19
CA GLU A 202 -5.84 -25.98 9.73
C GLU A 202 -5.74 -24.46 9.52
N LEU A 203 -6.53 -23.89 8.60
CA LEU A 203 -6.54 -22.45 8.32
C LEU A 203 -7.42 -21.63 9.30
N ILE A 204 -8.26 -22.29 10.07
CA ILE A 204 -9.30 -21.65 10.90
C ILE A 204 -8.82 -21.44 12.36
N THR A 205 -7.63 -21.92 12.70
CA THR A 205 -7.03 -21.77 14.02
C THR A 205 -6.07 -20.61 14.07
#